data_5e3cb767c332e709a8a765f894ba4d83
#
_entry.id   5e3cb767c332e709a8a765f894ba4d83
#
_cell.length_a   1.000
_cell.length_b   1.000
_cell.length_c   1.000
_cell.angle_alpha   90.00
_cell.angle_beta   90.00
_cell.angle_gamma   90.00
#
_symmetry.space_group_name_H-M   'P 1'
#
loop_
_entity.id
_entity.type
_entity.pdbx_description
1 polymer ?
#
loop_
_entity_poly.entity_id
_entity_poly.type
_entity_poly.pdbx_seq_one_letter_code
_entity_poly.pdbx_strand_id
1 'polypeptide(L)'
;MNIIATFMSKTRKIRHLPKIHGKIIEKVQGWKKIHIYGDPYQRGFAHGYLLARELKRVKRSLPFWVKEIIRVPFSEYLKINRQIMFPILQKKFPEYWEEIYGIHLGAKHAGVNISMNYLVGWNATMSMYSFFKDGVTDDNRTIQRCSAFIATGDATTDGKIVMAHNVHSDLLTGQLLNIIMKITPDNGHEFTMQTSAGLISSVSDWYIGSTGIVCCETTIADINYKPEFGVPFFCRIRETIQYATNLEDCSKIMLKENAGDYACSWLFGDINTHEIMLLELGKKIHHKQIAKNGILYGMNSAVGFELRTKETDDTDFNDTSTRCGNRNYRLNELLNHQYYGKINVTVAKRIISDHYDIQLAKNVFNRNGICKHPELDPEMDYRPYSCTDGKVLDTKSAKTQNFYGIFGSSCGKRFFDVKKYIKEHPQYKPWGAVLEDMPVYKWTFL
;
A
#
# COMPACT_ATOMS: atom_id res chain seq x y z
N MET A 1 -62.52 -18.21 -37.04
CA MET A 1 -61.07 -18.48 -36.85
C MET A 1 -60.45 -17.30 -36.10
N ASN A 2 -60.45 -17.37 -34.77
CA ASN A 2 -59.91 -16.34 -33.94
C ASN A 2 -58.59 -16.85 -33.35
N ILE A 3 -57.48 -16.17 -33.71
CA ILE A 3 -56.17 -16.39 -33.11
C ILE A 3 -56.01 -15.39 -31.98
N ILE A 4 -56.14 -15.89 -30.74
CA ILE A 4 -55.85 -15.11 -29.53
C ILE A 4 -54.33 -15.15 -29.31
N ALA A 5 -53.67 -14.03 -29.53
CA ALA A 5 -52.25 -13.85 -29.19
C ALA A 5 -52.12 -13.61 -27.68
N THR A 6 -51.57 -14.60 -26.96
CA THR A 6 -51.26 -14.49 -25.53
C THR A 6 -49.99 -13.67 -25.36
N PHE A 7 -50.10 -12.41 -24.98
CA PHE A 7 -48.99 -11.59 -24.52
C PHE A 7 -48.54 -12.05 -23.13
N MET A 8 -47.47 -12.83 -23.07
CA MET A 8 -46.78 -13.11 -21.81
C MET A 8 -46.03 -11.86 -21.35
N SER A 9 -46.63 -11.14 -20.43
CA SER A 9 -45.96 -10.08 -19.65
C SER A 9 -44.82 -10.69 -18.84
N LYS A 10 -43.58 -10.48 -19.29
CA LYS A 10 -42.39 -10.72 -18.46
C LYS A 10 -42.34 -9.66 -17.35
N THR A 11 -43.01 -9.90 -16.24
CA THR A 11 -42.79 -9.14 -15.01
C THR A 11 -41.31 -9.28 -14.62
N ARG A 12 -40.52 -8.24 -14.88
CA ARG A 12 -39.22 -8.08 -14.28
C ARG A 12 -39.43 -8.03 -12.76
N LYS A 13 -39.09 -9.14 -12.06
CA LYS A 13 -38.94 -9.10 -10.60
C LYS A 13 -37.98 -7.96 -10.28
N ILE A 14 -38.49 -6.87 -9.72
CA ILE A 14 -37.67 -5.82 -9.13
C ILE A 14 -36.92 -6.50 -7.98
N ARG A 15 -35.66 -6.89 -8.22
CA ARG A 15 -34.79 -7.36 -7.14
C ARG A 15 -34.55 -6.15 -6.27
N HIS A 16 -35.15 -6.12 -5.08
CA HIS A 16 -34.84 -5.10 -4.09
C HIS A 16 -33.33 -5.03 -3.90
N LEU A 17 -32.78 -3.82 -4.09
CA LEU A 17 -31.37 -3.56 -3.83
C LEU A 17 -31.13 -3.79 -2.34
N PRO A 18 -30.18 -4.64 -1.93
CA PRO A 18 -29.82 -4.74 -0.52
C PRO A 18 -29.41 -3.37 0.01
N LYS A 19 -29.71 -3.10 1.28
CA LYS A 19 -29.27 -1.86 1.93
C LYS A 19 -27.75 -1.74 1.79
N ILE A 20 -27.28 -0.61 1.27
CA ILE A 20 -25.83 -0.34 1.11
C ILE A 20 -25.32 0.24 2.43
N HIS A 21 -24.46 -0.54 3.11
CA HIS A 21 -23.82 -0.15 4.36
C HIS A 21 -22.55 0.67 4.08
N GLY A 22 -22.70 1.79 3.41
CA GLY A 22 -21.60 2.67 3.05
C GLY A 22 -22.02 3.80 2.12
N LYS A 23 -21.12 4.76 1.92
CA LYS A 23 -21.32 5.91 1.03
C LYS A 23 -19.97 6.41 0.48
N ILE A 24 -20.03 7.05 -0.70
CA ILE A 24 -18.94 7.88 -1.18
C ILE A 24 -19.04 9.21 -0.45
N ILE A 25 -17.96 9.62 0.23
CA ILE A 25 -17.90 10.89 0.98
C ILE A 25 -17.56 12.03 0.02
N GLU A 26 -16.46 11.85 -0.74
CA GLU A 26 -15.99 12.87 -1.67
C GLU A 26 -15.07 12.30 -2.75
N LYS A 27 -14.84 13.12 -3.79
CA LYS A 27 -13.81 12.89 -4.81
C LYS A 27 -13.04 14.20 -4.96
N VAL A 28 -11.76 14.19 -4.63
CA VAL A 28 -10.94 15.39 -4.60
C VAL A 28 -9.49 15.08 -4.99
N GLN A 29 -8.90 15.90 -5.86
CA GLN A 29 -7.48 15.80 -6.23
C GLN A 29 -7.02 14.36 -6.55
N GLY A 30 -7.79 13.63 -7.37
CA GLY A 30 -7.51 12.23 -7.74
C GLY A 30 -7.93 11.18 -6.71
N TRP A 31 -8.21 11.57 -5.48
CA TRP A 31 -8.68 10.69 -4.41
C TRP A 31 -10.18 10.43 -4.46
N LYS A 32 -10.59 9.24 -4.05
CA LYS A 32 -11.98 8.89 -3.74
C LYS A 32 -12.06 8.44 -2.28
N LYS A 33 -12.76 9.20 -1.46
CA LYS A 33 -12.99 8.90 -0.05
C LYS A 33 -14.33 8.20 0.12
N ILE A 34 -14.34 7.05 0.78
CA ILE A 34 -15.55 6.27 1.08
C ILE A 34 -15.60 5.92 2.55
N HIS A 35 -16.81 5.67 3.05
CA HIS A 35 -17.07 5.10 4.37
C HIS A 35 -17.92 3.84 4.19
N ILE A 36 -17.48 2.74 4.75
CA ILE A 36 -18.21 1.46 4.80
C ILE A 36 -18.31 0.99 6.25
N TYR A 37 -19.41 0.29 6.59
CA TYR A 37 -19.67 -0.10 7.98
C TYR A 37 -20.52 -1.37 8.05
N GLY A 38 -20.62 -1.93 9.27
CA GLY A 38 -21.44 -3.08 9.60
C GLY A 38 -20.67 -4.38 9.69
N ASP A 39 -21.40 -5.51 9.62
CA ASP A 39 -20.80 -6.84 9.61
C ASP A 39 -19.90 -7.07 8.37
N PRO A 40 -19.08 -8.13 8.34
CA PRO A 40 -18.15 -8.36 7.26
C PRO A 40 -18.80 -8.39 5.87
N TYR A 41 -19.94 -9.06 5.77
CA TYR A 41 -20.68 -9.14 4.51
C TYR A 41 -21.21 -7.78 4.07
N GLN A 42 -21.80 -7.01 4.99
CA GLN A 42 -22.43 -5.71 4.71
C GLN A 42 -21.39 -4.69 4.22
N ARG A 43 -20.25 -4.55 4.93
CA ARG A 43 -19.18 -3.63 4.53
C ARG A 43 -18.51 -4.08 3.24
N GLY A 44 -18.32 -5.41 3.06
CA GLY A 44 -17.81 -5.96 1.81
C GLY A 44 -18.75 -5.70 0.63
N PHE A 45 -20.06 -5.91 0.81
CA PHE A 45 -21.05 -5.61 -0.23
C PHE A 45 -21.03 -4.13 -0.62
N ALA A 46 -21.00 -3.23 0.37
CA ALA A 46 -20.90 -1.79 0.12
C ALA A 46 -19.62 -1.43 -0.64
N HIS A 47 -18.46 -2.00 -0.26
CA HIS A 47 -17.20 -1.84 -0.97
C HIS A 47 -17.32 -2.24 -2.45
N GLY A 48 -17.77 -3.46 -2.72
CA GLY A 48 -17.89 -3.97 -4.09
C GLY A 48 -18.86 -3.17 -4.94
N TYR A 49 -19.99 -2.73 -4.36
CA TYR A 49 -21.00 -1.94 -5.04
C TYR A 49 -20.53 -0.50 -5.34
N LEU A 50 -20.01 0.20 -4.34
CA LEU A 50 -19.58 1.60 -4.45
C LEU A 50 -18.34 1.79 -5.33
N LEU A 51 -17.46 0.79 -5.37
CA LEU A 51 -16.20 0.82 -6.13
C LEU A 51 -16.23 -0.06 -7.39
N ALA A 52 -17.41 -0.39 -7.91
CA ALA A 52 -17.55 -1.25 -9.08
C ALA A 52 -16.80 -0.74 -10.31
N ARG A 53 -16.73 0.59 -10.51
CA ARG A 53 -15.96 1.19 -11.60
C ARG A 53 -14.46 0.94 -11.44
N GLU A 54 -13.95 1.12 -10.24
CA GLU A 54 -12.55 0.90 -9.90
C GLU A 54 -12.19 -0.59 -9.98
N LEU A 55 -13.10 -1.47 -9.56
CA LEU A 55 -12.94 -2.93 -9.72
C LEU A 55 -12.84 -3.38 -11.19
N LYS A 56 -13.45 -2.67 -12.13
CA LYS A 56 -13.23 -2.93 -13.58
C LYS A 56 -11.79 -2.64 -13.98
N ARG A 57 -11.19 -1.59 -13.40
CA ARG A 57 -9.78 -1.25 -13.65
C ARG A 57 -8.86 -2.34 -13.07
N VAL A 58 -9.08 -2.72 -11.82
CA VAL A 58 -8.35 -3.84 -11.18
C VAL A 58 -8.45 -5.12 -12.01
N LYS A 59 -9.68 -5.47 -12.46
CA LYS A 59 -9.91 -6.66 -13.29
C LYS A 59 -9.15 -6.65 -14.62
N ARG A 60 -8.93 -5.48 -15.22
CA ARG A 60 -8.09 -5.34 -16.42
C ARG A 60 -6.60 -5.43 -16.10
N SER A 61 -6.20 -4.85 -14.96
CA SER A 61 -4.78 -4.66 -14.62
C SER A 61 -4.12 -5.90 -14.02
N LEU A 62 -4.81 -6.67 -13.18
CA LEU A 62 -4.18 -7.79 -12.46
C LEU A 62 -3.62 -8.89 -13.37
N PRO A 63 -4.31 -9.35 -14.45
CA PRO A 63 -3.73 -10.35 -15.35
C PRO A 63 -2.47 -9.85 -16.05
N PHE A 64 -2.46 -8.58 -16.43
CA PHE A 64 -1.30 -7.93 -17.04
C PHE A 64 -0.15 -7.83 -16.02
N TRP A 65 -0.45 -7.39 -14.79
CA TRP A 65 0.53 -7.31 -13.71
C TRP A 65 1.15 -8.69 -13.40
N VAL A 66 0.32 -9.73 -13.29
CA VAL A 66 0.81 -11.11 -13.06
C VAL A 66 1.74 -11.55 -14.20
N LYS A 67 1.35 -11.31 -15.46
CA LYS A 67 2.16 -11.68 -16.62
C LYS A 67 3.51 -10.96 -16.64
N GLU A 68 3.52 -9.65 -16.43
CA GLU A 68 4.73 -8.82 -16.57
C GLU A 68 5.63 -8.84 -15.33
N ILE A 69 5.05 -9.04 -14.14
CA ILE A 69 5.76 -8.93 -12.87
C ILE A 69 6.07 -10.30 -12.26
N ILE A 70 5.05 -11.17 -12.16
CA ILE A 70 5.19 -12.54 -11.63
C ILE A 70 5.77 -13.47 -12.70
N ARG A 71 5.47 -13.20 -13.99
CA ARG A 71 5.93 -13.98 -15.15
C ARG A 71 5.41 -15.42 -15.18
N VAL A 72 4.18 -15.63 -14.69
CA VAL A 72 3.45 -16.89 -14.80
C VAL A 72 2.12 -16.69 -15.51
N PRO A 73 1.50 -17.75 -16.11
CA PRO A 73 0.14 -17.68 -16.62
C PRO A 73 -0.84 -17.26 -15.52
N PHE A 74 -1.75 -16.35 -15.82
CA PHE A 74 -2.72 -15.87 -14.83
C PHE A 74 -3.60 -16.99 -14.24
N SER A 75 -3.93 -18.00 -15.02
CA SER A 75 -4.66 -19.19 -14.55
C SER A 75 -3.85 -19.99 -13.52
N GLU A 76 -2.56 -20.12 -13.72
CA GLU A 76 -1.66 -20.77 -12.78
C GLU A 76 -1.53 -19.98 -11.48
N TYR A 77 -1.31 -18.66 -11.58
CA TYR A 77 -1.34 -17.76 -10.43
C TYR A 77 -2.60 -17.95 -9.59
N LEU A 78 -3.78 -17.91 -10.22
CA LEU A 78 -5.05 -18.09 -9.52
C LEU A 78 -5.23 -19.49 -8.94
N LYS A 79 -4.74 -20.53 -9.63
CA LYS A 79 -4.77 -21.91 -9.12
C LYS A 79 -3.97 -22.06 -7.83
N ILE A 80 -2.72 -21.61 -7.84
CA ILE A 80 -1.81 -21.69 -6.69
C ILE A 80 -2.33 -20.81 -5.55
N ASN A 81 -2.73 -19.57 -5.84
CA ASN A 81 -3.33 -18.68 -4.86
C ASN A 81 -4.54 -19.32 -4.16
N ARG A 82 -5.44 -19.96 -4.92
CA ARG A 82 -6.59 -20.65 -4.35
C ARG A 82 -6.19 -21.79 -3.42
N GLN A 83 -5.21 -22.59 -3.82
CA GLN A 83 -4.74 -23.73 -3.02
C GLN A 83 -4.16 -23.29 -1.67
N ILE A 84 -3.46 -22.14 -1.64
CA ILE A 84 -2.79 -21.62 -0.45
C ILE A 84 -3.72 -20.75 0.39
N MET A 85 -4.33 -19.73 -0.19
CA MET A 85 -5.00 -18.66 0.55
C MET A 85 -6.42 -19.05 1.00
N PHE A 86 -7.17 -19.85 0.22
CA PHE A 86 -8.53 -20.20 0.60
C PHE A 86 -8.61 -20.96 1.93
N PRO A 87 -7.82 -22.03 2.16
CA PRO A 87 -7.85 -22.72 3.46
C PRO A 87 -7.48 -21.80 4.63
N ILE A 88 -6.52 -20.89 4.43
CA ILE A 88 -6.10 -19.96 5.49
C ILE A 88 -7.23 -18.99 5.81
N LEU A 89 -7.81 -18.31 4.81
CA LEU A 89 -8.90 -17.37 5.01
C LEU A 89 -10.14 -18.03 5.61
N GLN A 90 -10.56 -19.16 5.09
CA GLN A 90 -11.78 -19.86 5.56
C GLN A 90 -11.63 -20.37 7.00
N LYS A 91 -10.44 -20.85 7.40
CA LYS A 91 -10.24 -21.46 8.72
C LYS A 91 -9.80 -20.45 9.78
N LYS A 92 -8.88 -19.52 9.43
CA LYS A 92 -8.26 -18.60 10.39
C LYS A 92 -8.90 -17.21 10.38
N PHE A 93 -9.45 -16.78 9.24
CA PHE A 93 -9.99 -15.44 9.04
C PHE A 93 -11.37 -15.48 8.37
N PRO A 94 -12.37 -16.17 8.96
CA PRO A 94 -13.71 -16.25 8.37
C PRO A 94 -14.35 -14.88 8.17
N GLU A 95 -14.06 -13.91 9.04
CA GLU A 95 -14.47 -12.52 8.90
C GLU A 95 -13.98 -11.90 7.58
N TYR A 96 -12.70 -12.05 7.27
CA TYR A 96 -12.13 -11.48 6.03
C TYR A 96 -12.57 -12.23 4.80
N TRP A 97 -12.78 -13.54 4.92
CA TRP A 97 -13.40 -14.34 3.86
C TRP A 97 -14.81 -13.83 3.52
N GLU A 98 -15.62 -13.55 4.53
CA GLU A 98 -16.98 -13.04 4.37
C GLU A 98 -17.00 -11.62 3.81
N GLU A 99 -16.06 -10.76 4.22
CA GLU A 99 -15.89 -9.42 3.67
C GLU A 99 -15.55 -9.48 2.17
N ILE A 100 -14.60 -10.33 1.76
CA ILE A 100 -14.25 -10.52 0.35
C ILE A 100 -15.44 -11.11 -0.44
N TYR A 101 -16.20 -12.00 0.16
CA TYR A 101 -17.43 -12.52 -0.44
C TYR A 101 -18.47 -11.42 -0.64
N GLY A 102 -18.63 -10.54 0.32
CA GLY A 102 -19.44 -9.33 0.18
C GLY A 102 -18.98 -8.47 -1.00
N ILE A 103 -17.66 -8.22 -1.13
CA ILE A 103 -17.11 -7.46 -2.27
C ILE A 103 -17.48 -8.11 -3.61
N HIS A 104 -17.35 -9.43 -3.71
CA HIS A 104 -17.75 -10.18 -4.90
C HIS A 104 -19.22 -9.94 -5.26
N LEU A 105 -20.14 -10.09 -4.29
CA LEU A 105 -21.57 -9.95 -4.54
C LEU A 105 -21.98 -8.50 -4.81
N GLY A 106 -21.39 -7.52 -4.09
CA GLY A 106 -21.64 -6.09 -4.33
C GLY A 106 -21.20 -5.66 -5.73
N ALA A 107 -20.03 -6.09 -6.16
CA ALA A 107 -19.52 -5.86 -7.51
C ALA A 107 -20.45 -6.49 -8.58
N LYS A 108 -20.87 -7.74 -8.37
CA LYS A 108 -21.81 -8.45 -9.27
C LYS A 108 -23.14 -7.72 -9.35
N HIS A 109 -23.66 -7.21 -8.24
CA HIS A 109 -24.90 -6.45 -8.20
C HIS A 109 -24.79 -5.13 -8.98
N ALA A 110 -23.61 -4.50 -8.95
CA ALA A 110 -23.29 -3.29 -9.74
C ALA A 110 -22.88 -3.61 -11.20
N GLY A 111 -23.05 -4.85 -11.67
CA GLY A 111 -22.75 -5.26 -13.04
C GLY A 111 -21.29 -5.58 -13.33
N VAL A 112 -20.49 -5.83 -12.30
CA VAL A 112 -19.07 -6.22 -12.43
C VAL A 112 -18.88 -7.66 -11.98
N ASN A 113 -18.70 -8.57 -12.91
CA ASN A 113 -18.40 -9.97 -12.60
C ASN A 113 -16.91 -10.14 -12.30
N ILE A 114 -16.57 -10.24 -11.00
CA ILE A 114 -15.23 -10.55 -10.49
C ILE A 114 -15.37 -11.71 -9.49
N SER A 115 -14.58 -12.77 -9.65
CA SER A 115 -14.72 -13.97 -8.80
C SER A 115 -14.01 -13.81 -7.44
N MET A 116 -14.43 -14.64 -6.47
CA MET A 116 -13.71 -14.76 -5.18
C MET A 116 -12.22 -15.05 -5.37
N ASN A 117 -11.90 -16.02 -6.25
CA ASN A 117 -10.52 -16.38 -6.52
C ASN A 117 -9.69 -15.20 -7.05
N TYR A 118 -10.33 -14.37 -7.88
CA TYR A 118 -9.70 -13.14 -8.38
C TYR A 118 -9.44 -12.12 -7.25
N LEU A 119 -10.44 -11.88 -6.41
CA LEU A 119 -10.32 -10.93 -5.29
C LEU A 119 -9.31 -11.39 -4.24
N VAL A 120 -9.31 -12.68 -3.90
CA VAL A 120 -8.29 -13.25 -3.01
C VAL A 120 -6.89 -13.14 -3.64
N GLY A 121 -6.76 -13.41 -4.95
CA GLY A 121 -5.51 -13.21 -5.68
C GLY A 121 -5.05 -11.75 -5.68
N TRP A 122 -5.96 -10.80 -5.76
CA TRP A 122 -5.64 -9.38 -5.66
C TRP A 122 -5.13 -9.00 -4.27
N ASN A 123 -5.77 -9.48 -3.20
CA ASN A 123 -5.33 -9.24 -1.82
C ASN A 123 -3.97 -9.89 -1.51
N ALA A 124 -3.69 -11.03 -2.11
CA ALA A 124 -2.46 -11.79 -1.86
C ALA A 124 -1.29 -11.41 -2.79
N THR A 125 -1.41 -10.38 -3.64
CA THR A 125 -0.38 -10.05 -4.65
C THR A 125 1.03 -9.94 -4.09
N MET A 126 1.19 -9.32 -2.91
CA MET A 126 2.52 -9.13 -2.31
C MET A 126 3.09 -10.45 -1.78
N SER A 127 2.28 -11.24 -1.06
CA SER A 127 2.68 -12.57 -0.57
C SER A 127 3.01 -13.51 -1.74
N MET A 128 2.18 -13.50 -2.77
CA MET A 128 2.39 -14.35 -3.97
C MET A 128 3.59 -13.89 -4.79
N TYR A 129 3.87 -12.59 -4.85
CA TYR A 129 5.07 -12.09 -5.49
C TYR A 129 6.33 -12.70 -4.87
N SER A 130 6.45 -12.66 -3.55
CA SER A 130 7.59 -13.26 -2.82
C SER A 130 7.65 -14.77 -3.00
N PHE A 131 6.49 -15.43 -3.10
CA PHE A 131 6.41 -16.88 -3.30
C PHE A 131 6.89 -17.32 -4.70
N PHE A 132 6.50 -16.60 -5.76
CA PHE A 132 6.89 -16.94 -7.13
C PHE A 132 8.31 -16.50 -7.47
N LYS A 133 8.88 -15.53 -6.76
CA LYS A 133 10.29 -15.23 -6.87
C LYS A 133 11.09 -16.33 -6.17
N ASP A 134 11.72 -17.16 -6.95
CA ASP A 134 12.74 -18.06 -6.44
C ASP A 134 13.90 -17.26 -5.87
N GLY A 135 13.92 -16.88 -4.62
CA GLY A 135 14.99 -16.25 -3.83
C GLY A 135 16.27 -15.72 -4.52
N VAL A 136 16.43 -16.02 -5.78
CA VAL A 136 17.51 -15.62 -6.68
C VAL A 136 16.96 -14.60 -7.66
N THR A 137 17.42 -13.40 -7.54
CA THR A 137 17.18 -12.32 -8.48
C THR A 137 17.93 -12.61 -9.77
N ASP A 138 17.26 -13.18 -10.75
CA ASP A 138 17.76 -13.23 -12.14
C ASP A 138 17.82 -11.81 -12.75
N ASP A 139 17.34 -10.83 -12.05
CA ASP A 139 17.40 -9.42 -12.37
C ASP A 139 18.03 -8.71 -11.17
N ASN A 140 19.25 -8.22 -11.28
CA ASN A 140 19.98 -7.35 -10.35
C ASN A 140 19.21 -6.04 -10.01
N ARG A 141 17.88 -6.06 -10.04
CA ARG A 141 16.99 -4.90 -9.99
C ARG A 141 16.02 -5.05 -8.84
N THR A 142 16.54 -4.73 -7.67
CA THR A 142 15.76 -4.67 -6.44
C THR A 142 14.60 -3.71 -6.55
N ILE A 143 13.42 -4.20 -6.18
CA ILE A 143 12.22 -3.37 -6.09
C ILE A 143 12.28 -2.58 -4.79
N GLN A 144 12.91 -1.41 -4.84
CA GLN A 144 12.90 -0.46 -3.73
C GLN A 144 11.65 0.41 -3.85
N ARG A 145 10.74 0.34 -2.86
CA ARG A 145 9.37 0.82 -3.05
C ARG A 145 9.02 2.12 -2.35
N CYS A 146 9.56 2.42 -1.15
CA CYS A 146 9.01 3.47 -0.31
C CYS A 146 10.10 4.26 0.41
N SER A 147 9.73 5.44 0.93
CA SER A 147 10.47 6.13 1.99
C SER A 147 9.48 6.57 3.05
N ALA A 148 9.84 6.39 4.31
CA ALA A 148 8.97 6.73 5.43
C ALA A 148 9.78 7.19 6.63
N PHE A 149 9.17 8.00 7.49
CA PHE A 149 9.66 8.28 8.82
C PHE A 149 8.51 8.55 9.80
N ILE A 150 8.81 8.36 11.07
CA ILE A 150 7.97 8.76 12.18
C ILE A 150 8.84 9.43 13.23
N ALA A 151 8.40 10.56 13.75
CA ALA A 151 9.14 11.41 14.69
C ALA A 151 8.28 11.77 15.90
N THR A 152 8.90 11.94 17.06
CA THR A 152 8.22 12.32 18.31
C THR A 152 9.21 13.03 19.27
N GLY A 153 8.71 13.62 20.35
CA GLY A 153 9.52 14.27 21.38
C GLY A 153 10.32 15.45 20.81
N ASP A 154 11.57 15.56 21.19
CA ASP A 154 12.46 16.69 20.82
C ASP A 154 12.70 16.83 19.31
N ALA A 155 12.37 15.82 18.52
CA ALA A 155 12.50 15.87 17.06
C ALA A 155 11.40 16.72 16.39
N THR A 156 10.26 16.92 17.04
CA THR A 156 9.10 17.61 16.49
C THR A 156 8.86 18.96 17.18
N THR A 157 8.15 19.86 16.50
CA THR A 157 7.91 21.23 17.01
C THR A 157 7.05 21.30 18.28
N ASP A 158 6.26 20.28 18.56
CA ASP A 158 5.29 20.25 19.68
C ASP A 158 5.43 18.99 20.55
N GLY A 159 6.49 18.21 20.36
CA GLY A 159 6.74 16.96 21.08
C GLY A 159 5.82 15.79 20.69
N LYS A 160 4.94 15.97 19.70
CA LYS A 160 3.95 14.97 19.31
C LYS A 160 4.33 14.25 18.02
N ILE A 161 3.63 13.16 17.74
CA ILE A 161 3.92 12.34 16.55
C ILE A 161 3.66 13.11 15.25
N VAL A 162 4.65 13.04 14.36
CA VAL A 162 4.54 13.37 12.94
C VAL A 162 5.02 12.15 12.14
N MET A 163 4.20 11.65 11.21
CA MET A 163 4.53 10.52 10.34
C MET A 163 4.40 10.93 8.87
N ALA A 164 5.33 10.47 8.05
CA ALA A 164 5.32 10.74 6.62
C ALA A 164 5.76 9.51 5.82
N HIS A 165 5.15 9.34 4.64
CA HIS A 165 5.40 8.22 3.76
C HIS A 165 5.18 8.61 2.30
N ASN A 166 5.97 8.07 1.39
CA ASN A 166 5.66 8.03 -0.03
C ASN A 166 5.82 6.63 -0.61
N VAL A 167 4.91 6.26 -1.49
CA VAL A 167 4.98 5.00 -2.24
C VAL A 167 5.76 5.18 -3.51
N HIS A 168 6.72 4.31 -3.72
CA HIS A 168 7.32 4.09 -5.03
C HIS A 168 6.79 2.76 -5.57
N SER A 169 6.11 2.78 -6.69
CA SER A 169 5.46 1.60 -7.27
C SER A 169 5.57 1.57 -8.78
N ASP A 170 5.36 0.39 -9.37
CA ASP A 170 4.98 0.38 -10.77
C ASP A 170 3.72 1.23 -10.97
N LEU A 171 3.71 1.98 -12.07
CA LEU A 171 2.65 2.95 -12.33
C LEU A 171 1.28 2.27 -12.51
N LEU A 172 1.25 1.00 -12.92
CA LEU A 172 0.02 0.23 -13.03
C LEU A 172 -0.65 -0.02 -11.67
N THR A 173 0.12 -0.40 -10.66
CA THR A 173 -0.39 -0.56 -9.29
C THR A 173 -0.66 0.81 -8.68
N GLY A 174 0.27 1.75 -8.77
CA GLY A 174 0.17 3.08 -8.17
C GLY A 174 -1.09 3.84 -8.58
N GLN A 175 -1.46 3.81 -9.86
CA GLN A 175 -2.69 4.46 -10.35
C GLN A 175 -4.00 3.89 -9.80
N LEU A 176 -3.96 2.70 -9.17
CA LEU A 176 -5.13 2.04 -8.54
C LEU A 176 -5.25 2.34 -7.05
N LEU A 177 -4.22 2.91 -6.40
CA LEU A 177 -4.14 3.12 -4.96
C LEU A 177 -4.72 4.49 -4.53
N ASN A 178 -5.81 4.91 -5.14
CA ASN A 178 -6.41 6.24 -4.92
C ASN A 178 -7.70 6.22 -4.09
N ILE A 179 -7.91 5.18 -3.30
CA ILE A 179 -9.08 5.05 -2.42
C ILE A 179 -8.67 5.36 -0.99
N ILE A 180 -9.35 6.28 -0.35
CA ILE A 180 -9.30 6.49 1.10
C ILE A 180 -10.56 5.86 1.68
N MET A 181 -10.36 4.82 2.47
CA MET A 181 -11.45 4.01 3.00
C MET A 181 -11.51 4.10 4.51
N LYS A 182 -12.59 4.69 5.02
CA LYS A 182 -12.95 4.60 6.43
C LYS A 182 -13.80 3.35 6.63
N ILE A 183 -13.44 2.53 7.61
CA ILE A 183 -14.15 1.29 7.96
C ILE A 183 -14.59 1.36 9.40
N THR A 184 -15.92 1.21 9.64
CA THR A 184 -16.51 1.06 10.98
C THR A 184 -17.06 -0.37 11.09
N PRO A 185 -16.25 -1.34 11.56
CA PRO A 185 -16.69 -2.72 11.71
C PRO A 185 -17.62 -2.86 12.93
N ASP A 186 -18.51 -3.86 12.90
CA ASP A 186 -19.35 -4.20 14.08
C ASP A 186 -18.50 -4.82 15.21
N ASN A 187 -17.36 -5.40 14.86
CA ASN A 187 -16.41 -5.97 15.81
C ASN A 187 -15.01 -5.41 15.57
N GLY A 188 -14.36 -4.97 16.64
CA GLY A 188 -13.06 -4.28 16.59
C GLY A 188 -13.18 -2.76 16.44
N HIS A 189 -12.07 -2.12 16.11
CA HIS A 189 -11.93 -0.68 16.09
C HIS A 189 -12.11 -0.09 14.70
N GLU A 190 -12.69 1.11 14.64
CA GLU A 190 -12.77 1.90 13.41
C GLU A 190 -11.38 2.33 12.96
N PHE A 191 -11.17 2.39 11.65
CA PHE A 191 -9.91 2.86 11.08
C PHE A 191 -10.09 3.45 9.69
N THR A 192 -9.13 4.27 9.29
CA THR A 192 -8.98 4.79 7.92
C THR A 192 -7.71 4.22 7.29
N MET A 193 -7.79 3.83 6.02
CA MET A 193 -6.63 3.39 5.23
C MET A 193 -6.65 3.98 3.83
N GLN A 194 -5.47 4.15 3.23
CA GLN A 194 -5.36 4.29 1.78
C GLN A 194 -5.30 2.89 1.16
N THR A 195 -6.05 2.65 0.09
CA THR A 195 -6.15 1.32 -0.51
C THR A 195 -6.56 1.38 -1.99
N SER A 196 -6.84 0.21 -2.56
CA SER A 196 -7.47 0.03 -3.87
C SER A 196 -8.80 -0.69 -3.75
N ALA A 197 -9.63 -0.57 -4.78
CA ALA A 197 -10.85 -1.35 -4.86
C ALA A 197 -10.56 -2.85 -4.81
N GLY A 198 -11.31 -3.58 -3.98
CA GLY A 198 -11.19 -5.03 -3.80
C GLY A 198 -10.18 -5.49 -2.76
N LEU A 199 -9.36 -4.59 -2.21
CA LEU A 199 -8.43 -4.89 -1.13
C LEU A 199 -9.09 -4.69 0.23
N ILE A 200 -8.86 -5.60 1.16
CA ILE A 200 -9.29 -5.47 2.57
C ILE A 200 -8.19 -4.89 3.46
N SER A 201 -6.99 -4.70 2.92
CA SER A 201 -5.84 -4.06 3.55
C SER A 201 -5.29 -2.96 2.67
N SER A 202 -4.35 -2.18 3.17
CA SER A 202 -3.61 -1.20 2.38
C SER A 202 -2.36 -1.84 1.77
N VAL A 203 -2.21 -1.75 0.47
CA VAL A 203 -0.96 -2.08 -0.26
C VAL A 203 -0.10 -0.83 -0.45
N SER A 204 -0.62 0.33 -0.08
CA SER A 204 0.14 1.59 0.04
C SER A 204 0.59 1.86 1.46
N ASP A 205 0.30 0.93 2.36
CA ASP A 205 0.82 0.82 3.72
C ASP A 205 0.60 2.09 4.57
N TRP A 206 -0.67 2.53 4.63
CA TRP A 206 -1.06 3.70 5.38
C TRP A 206 -2.36 3.47 6.15
N TYR A 207 -2.28 3.58 7.49
CA TYR A 207 -3.41 3.32 8.37
C TYR A 207 -3.47 4.31 9.53
N ILE A 208 -4.69 4.63 9.96
CA ILE A 208 -4.99 5.47 11.13
C ILE A 208 -6.15 4.83 11.87
N GLY A 209 -5.89 4.23 13.03
CA GLY A 209 -6.89 3.59 13.88
C GLY A 209 -7.55 4.56 14.85
N SER A 210 -8.81 4.30 15.21
CA SER A 210 -9.53 5.06 16.25
C SER A 210 -8.95 4.86 17.65
N THR A 211 -8.16 3.80 17.85
CA THR A 211 -7.39 3.58 19.08
C THR A 211 -6.22 4.54 19.27
N GLY A 212 -5.89 5.31 18.25
CA GLY A 212 -4.71 6.18 18.24
C GLY A 212 -3.48 5.54 17.60
N ILE A 213 -3.56 4.29 17.17
CA ILE A 213 -2.49 3.63 16.44
C ILE A 213 -2.46 4.18 15.01
N VAL A 214 -1.27 4.61 14.58
CA VAL A 214 -0.98 5.00 13.19
C VAL A 214 0.15 4.15 12.68
N CYS A 215 0.15 3.79 11.40
CA CYS A 215 1.29 3.07 10.83
C CYS A 215 1.46 3.26 9.32
N CYS A 216 2.72 3.12 8.92
CA CYS A 216 3.14 2.96 7.54
C CYS A 216 4.31 1.96 7.47
N GLU A 217 4.72 1.57 6.25
CA GLU A 217 5.84 0.65 6.10
C GLU A 217 6.76 1.00 4.93
N THR A 218 7.92 0.36 4.90
CA THR A 218 8.78 0.29 3.73
C THR A 218 9.25 -1.14 3.52
N THR A 219 9.08 -1.66 2.30
CA THR A 219 9.52 -3.02 1.94
C THR A 219 11.02 -3.18 2.19
N ILE A 220 11.45 -4.28 2.80
CA ILE A 220 12.84 -4.70 2.84
C ILE A 220 13.14 -5.47 1.55
N ALA A 221 14.14 -4.99 0.82
CA ALA A 221 14.58 -5.57 -0.44
C ALA A 221 15.60 -6.72 -0.23
N ASP A 222 15.96 -7.38 -1.31
CA ASP A 222 17.09 -8.32 -1.39
C ASP A 222 17.04 -9.48 -0.40
N ILE A 223 15.82 -9.97 -0.06
CA ILE A 223 15.68 -11.15 0.79
C ILE A 223 16.36 -12.37 0.16
N ASN A 224 17.11 -13.13 0.96
CA ASN A 224 17.87 -14.31 0.54
C ASN A 224 17.24 -15.64 0.97
N TYR A 225 15.96 -15.63 1.30
CA TYR A 225 15.21 -16.82 1.72
C TYR A 225 13.95 -17.01 0.87
N LYS A 226 13.45 -18.25 0.84
CA LYS A 226 12.10 -18.54 0.33
C LYS A 226 11.08 -18.37 1.46
N PRO A 227 9.95 -17.63 1.22
CA PRO A 227 8.87 -17.56 2.17
C PRO A 227 8.21 -18.92 2.36
N GLU A 228 7.66 -19.14 3.55
CA GLU A 228 6.79 -20.26 3.88
C GLU A 228 5.34 -19.80 3.94
N PHE A 229 4.41 -20.76 4.03
CA PHE A 229 3.00 -20.44 4.16
C PHE A 229 2.60 -20.41 5.64
N GLY A 230 2.54 -19.21 6.17
CA GLY A 230 1.97 -18.89 7.47
C GLY A 230 0.67 -18.10 7.33
N VAL A 231 0.51 -17.09 8.18
CA VAL A 231 -0.56 -16.10 8.02
C VAL A 231 -0.09 -14.99 7.07
N PRO A 232 -0.82 -14.74 5.96
CA PRO A 232 -0.43 -13.71 4.99
C PRO A 232 -0.36 -12.32 5.64
N PHE A 233 0.60 -11.50 5.20
CA PHE A 233 0.82 -10.18 5.79
C PHE A 233 -0.43 -9.29 5.72
N PHE A 234 -1.21 -9.37 4.66
CA PHE A 234 -2.41 -8.56 4.52
C PHE A 234 -3.50 -8.88 5.56
N CYS A 235 -3.54 -10.13 6.05
CA CYS A 235 -4.39 -10.52 7.19
C CYS A 235 -3.82 -9.99 8.49
N ARG A 236 -2.50 -10.10 8.70
CA ARG A 236 -1.84 -9.67 9.94
C ARG A 236 -1.97 -8.17 10.15
N ILE A 237 -1.68 -7.35 9.12
CA ILE A 237 -1.83 -5.89 9.25
C ILE A 237 -3.29 -5.47 9.39
N ARG A 238 -4.23 -6.15 8.69
CA ARG A 238 -5.65 -5.89 8.87
C ARG A 238 -6.11 -6.23 10.29
N GLU A 239 -5.68 -7.36 10.83
CA GLU A 239 -5.96 -7.75 12.22
C GLU A 239 -5.36 -6.74 13.20
N THR A 240 -4.13 -6.29 12.95
CA THR A 240 -3.45 -5.29 13.78
C THR A 240 -4.26 -4.00 13.87
N ILE A 241 -4.61 -3.38 12.75
CA ILE A 241 -5.28 -2.07 12.80
C ILE A 241 -6.72 -2.16 13.32
N GLN A 242 -7.38 -3.30 13.17
CA GLN A 242 -8.75 -3.51 13.63
C GLN A 242 -8.84 -3.92 15.10
N TYR A 243 -7.81 -4.54 15.67
CA TYR A 243 -7.92 -5.16 17.01
C TYR A 243 -6.85 -4.73 18.00
N ALA A 244 -5.70 -4.20 17.55
CA ALA A 244 -4.66 -3.73 18.47
C ALA A 244 -5.08 -2.43 19.18
N THR A 245 -4.73 -2.33 20.46
CA THR A 245 -5.00 -1.16 21.30
C THR A 245 -3.73 -0.42 21.72
N ASN A 246 -2.56 -1.01 21.50
CA ASN A 246 -1.25 -0.46 21.84
C ASN A 246 -0.15 -1.05 20.94
N LEU A 247 1.07 -0.54 21.04
CA LEU A 247 2.20 -0.97 20.20
C LEU A 247 2.63 -2.42 20.46
N GLU A 248 2.45 -2.92 21.67
CA GLU A 248 2.77 -4.32 22.01
C GLU A 248 1.81 -5.28 21.32
N ASP A 249 0.50 -4.98 21.30
CA ASP A 249 -0.49 -5.75 20.56
C ASP A 249 -0.15 -5.75 19.05
N CYS A 250 0.24 -4.58 18.51
CA CYS A 250 0.67 -4.48 17.11
C CYS A 250 1.82 -5.47 16.82
N SER A 251 2.84 -5.46 17.66
CA SER A 251 3.99 -6.34 17.46
C SER A 251 3.63 -7.82 17.59
N LYS A 252 2.81 -8.21 18.57
CA LYS A 252 2.34 -9.60 18.75
C LYS A 252 1.56 -10.12 17.56
N ILE A 253 0.61 -9.33 17.04
CA ILE A 253 -0.22 -9.72 15.90
C ILE A 253 0.65 -9.81 14.64
N MET A 254 1.52 -8.83 14.41
CA MET A 254 2.39 -8.81 13.22
C MET A 254 3.41 -9.97 13.19
N LEU A 255 3.84 -10.47 14.35
CA LEU A 255 4.76 -11.60 14.47
C LEU A 255 4.05 -12.95 14.41
N LYS A 256 2.74 -13.00 14.66
CA LYS A 256 1.99 -14.25 14.74
C LYS A 256 2.00 -15.02 13.43
N GLU A 257 2.60 -16.20 13.44
CA GLU A 257 2.74 -17.08 12.27
C GLU A 257 3.32 -16.36 11.03
N ASN A 258 4.22 -15.38 11.27
CA ASN A 258 4.97 -14.76 10.18
C ASN A 258 5.84 -15.82 9.51
N ALA A 259 5.75 -15.91 8.20
CA ALA A 259 6.47 -16.90 7.39
C ALA A 259 7.36 -16.24 6.32
N GLY A 260 7.61 -14.94 6.44
CA GLY A 260 8.46 -14.20 5.53
C GLY A 260 7.83 -13.91 4.16
N ASP A 261 6.50 -13.97 4.07
CA ASP A 261 5.78 -13.70 2.83
C ASP A 261 5.92 -12.23 2.35
N TYR A 262 6.26 -11.33 3.29
CA TYR A 262 6.54 -9.93 2.98
C TYR A 262 7.52 -9.33 3.99
N ALA A 263 8.78 -9.21 3.61
CA ALA A 263 9.79 -8.55 4.43
C ALA A 263 9.61 -7.03 4.38
N CYS A 264 9.53 -6.39 5.55
CA CYS A 264 9.21 -4.97 5.64
C CYS A 264 9.61 -4.35 6.97
N SER A 265 9.80 -3.03 6.96
CA SER A 265 10.04 -2.17 8.12
C SER A 265 8.75 -1.40 8.42
N TRP A 266 7.96 -1.86 9.38
CA TRP A 266 6.77 -1.17 9.88
C TRP A 266 7.15 -0.05 10.83
N LEU A 267 6.61 1.13 10.60
CA LEU A 267 6.66 2.28 11.51
C LEU A 267 5.29 2.45 12.14
N PHE A 268 5.19 2.18 13.42
CA PHE A 268 3.98 2.38 14.22
C PHE A 268 4.13 3.56 15.16
N GLY A 269 3.04 4.23 15.46
CA GLY A 269 2.96 5.24 16.51
C GLY A 269 1.66 5.13 17.30
N ASP A 270 1.72 5.40 18.59
CA ASP A 270 0.55 5.59 19.43
C ASP A 270 0.44 7.10 19.78
N ILE A 271 -0.55 7.77 19.21
CA ILE A 271 -0.73 9.22 19.41
C ILE A 271 -1.21 9.58 20.83
N ASN A 272 -1.60 8.60 21.64
CA ASN A 272 -2.01 8.83 23.03
C ASN A 272 -0.80 8.86 23.97
N THR A 273 0.17 7.95 23.77
CA THR A 273 1.39 7.86 24.57
C THR A 273 2.58 8.61 23.95
N HIS A 274 2.47 9.00 22.69
CA HIS A 274 3.54 9.56 21.86
C HIS A 274 4.74 8.61 21.67
N GLU A 275 4.56 7.32 21.91
CA GLU A 275 5.56 6.30 21.61
C GLU A 275 5.54 5.95 20.12
N ILE A 276 6.72 5.69 19.59
CA ILE A 276 6.91 5.23 18.21
C ILE A 276 7.67 3.91 18.20
N MET A 277 7.39 3.04 17.23
CA MET A 277 8.01 1.73 17.10
C MET A 277 8.40 1.46 15.65
N LEU A 278 9.64 0.99 15.45
CA LEU A 278 10.08 0.28 14.26
C LEU A 278 9.96 -1.22 14.54
N LEU A 279 9.25 -1.93 13.67
CA LEU A 279 9.17 -3.39 13.68
C LEU A 279 9.54 -3.92 12.30
N GLU A 280 10.71 -4.47 12.17
CA GLU A 280 11.19 -5.08 10.93
C GLU A 280 10.97 -6.58 10.94
N LEU A 281 10.41 -7.10 9.85
CA LEU A 281 10.01 -8.49 9.71
C LEU A 281 10.77 -9.13 8.56
N GLY A 282 11.63 -10.08 8.87
CA GLY A 282 12.13 -11.08 7.94
C GLY A 282 11.30 -12.37 8.03
N LYS A 283 11.89 -13.52 7.75
CA LYS A 283 11.25 -14.82 7.89
C LYS A 283 11.33 -15.36 9.32
N LYS A 284 12.52 -15.40 9.88
CA LYS A 284 12.84 -15.90 11.24
C LYS A 284 13.35 -14.78 12.14
N ILE A 285 14.03 -13.82 11.56
CA ILE A 285 14.63 -12.68 12.27
C ILE A 285 13.67 -11.50 12.20
N HIS A 286 13.52 -10.84 13.33
CA HIS A 286 12.83 -9.56 13.41
C HIS A 286 13.65 -8.58 14.23
N HIS A 287 13.48 -7.28 13.95
CA HIS A 287 14.08 -6.22 14.74
C HIS A 287 12.98 -5.31 15.27
N LYS A 288 13.02 -4.99 16.55
CA LYS A 288 12.04 -4.12 17.21
C LYS A 288 12.76 -3.03 17.99
N GLN A 289 12.40 -1.79 17.72
CA GLN A 289 12.89 -0.61 18.45
C GLN A 289 11.70 0.26 18.83
N ILE A 290 11.63 0.67 20.11
CA ILE A 290 10.61 1.60 20.63
C ILE A 290 11.32 2.84 21.12
N ALA A 291 10.72 4.00 20.87
CA ALA A 291 11.23 5.29 21.32
C ALA A 291 10.09 6.23 21.78
N LYS A 292 10.35 7.01 22.81
CA LYS A 292 9.49 8.12 23.27
C LYS A 292 10.04 9.48 22.83
N ASN A 293 11.25 9.48 22.29
CA ASN A 293 11.94 10.67 21.81
C ASN A 293 12.82 10.30 20.61
N GLY A 294 12.77 11.09 19.55
CA GLY A 294 13.58 10.91 18.35
C GLY A 294 12.80 10.50 17.11
N ILE A 295 13.49 9.80 16.22
CA ILE A 295 13.01 9.50 14.86
C ILE A 295 13.33 8.06 14.50
N LEU A 296 12.37 7.39 13.86
CA LEU A 296 12.55 6.11 13.20
C LEU A 296 12.18 6.26 11.72
N TYR A 297 12.92 5.62 10.82
CA TYR A 297 12.70 5.74 9.38
C TYR A 297 13.02 4.45 8.62
N GLY A 298 12.51 4.34 7.41
CA GLY A 298 12.74 3.22 6.50
C GLY A 298 12.93 3.69 5.05
N MET A 299 13.77 2.95 4.30
CA MET A 299 14.12 3.29 2.91
C MET A 299 14.37 2.07 2.01
N ASN A 300 13.80 0.91 2.39
CA ASN A 300 13.89 -0.39 1.71
C ASN A 300 15.13 -1.25 2.03
N SER A 301 15.86 -0.93 3.07
CA SER A 301 16.87 -1.78 3.68
C SER A 301 16.58 -1.93 5.16
N ALA A 302 16.86 -3.08 5.74
CA ALA A 302 16.68 -3.29 7.16
C ALA A 302 17.68 -2.46 7.98
N VAL A 303 17.17 -1.70 8.95
CA VAL A 303 17.97 -0.97 9.93
C VAL A 303 18.61 -1.96 10.90
N GLY A 304 17.86 -3.01 11.29
CA GLY A 304 18.33 -4.07 12.15
C GLY A 304 19.47 -4.86 11.52
N PHE A 305 20.66 -4.76 12.12
CA PHE A 305 21.90 -5.36 11.59
C PHE A 305 21.76 -6.88 11.36
N GLU A 306 21.20 -7.60 12.33
CA GLU A 306 21.08 -9.06 12.24
C GLU A 306 20.16 -9.49 11.09
N LEU A 307 19.01 -8.84 10.92
CA LEU A 307 18.09 -9.11 9.82
C LEU A 307 18.76 -8.80 8.49
N ARG A 308 19.38 -7.62 8.36
CA ARG A 308 20.06 -7.21 7.12
C ARG A 308 21.15 -8.17 6.72
N THR A 309 21.97 -8.66 7.65
CA THR A 309 23.14 -9.50 7.32
C THR A 309 22.84 -10.99 7.17
N LYS A 310 21.71 -11.48 7.75
CA LYS A 310 21.41 -12.92 7.76
C LYS A 310 20.22 -13.30 6.87
N GLU A 311 19.28 -12.40 6.64
CA GLU A 311 18.09 -12.67 5.83
C GLU A 311 17.97 -11.81 4.57
N THR A 312 19.00 -10.99 4.27
CA THR A 312 19.11 -10.28 2.99
C THR A 312 20.52 -10.36 2.43
N ASP A 313 20.63 -10.15 1.13
CA ASP A 313 21.92 -9.97 0.41
C ASP A 313 22.20 -8.47 0.19
N ASP A 314 21.64 -7.60 1.03
CA ASP A 314 21.70 -6.14 0.92
C ASP A 314 23.13 -5.63 1.15
N THR A 315 23.74 -5.12 0.10
CA THR A 315 25.01 -4.37 0.13
C THR A 315 24.83 -2.86 0.05
N ASP A 316 23.59 -2.41 -0.15
CA ASP A 316 23.26 -1.05 -0.54
C ASP A 316 23.13 -0.06 0.64
N PHE A 317 22.96 -0.55 1.86
CA PHE A 317 22.62 0.27 3.03
C PHE A 317 23.50 1.51 3.22
N ASN A 318 24.82 1.37 3.03
CA ASN A 318 25.80 2.44 3.18
C ASN A 318 26.38 2.95 1.85
N ASP A 319 25.95 2.43 0.72
CA ASP A 319 26.48 2.82 -0.58
C ASP A 319 25.63 3.93 -1.21
N THR A 320 26.13 5.16 -1.17
CA THR A 320 25.45 6.34 -1.73
C THR A 320 25.29 6.31 -3.25
N SER A 321 25.99 5.42 -3.95
CA SER A 321 25.82 5.21 -5.39
C SER A 321 24.53 4.44 -5.71
N THR A 322 23.99 3.73 -4.71
CA THR A 322 22.74 2.99 -4.83
C THR A 322 21.53 3.82 -4.41
N ARG A 323 20.36 3.40 -4.84
CA ARG A 323 19.08 4.07 -4.49
C ARG A 323 18.78 4.02 -3.01
N CYS A 324 19.12 2.93 -2.35
CA CYS A 324 18.87 2.71 -0.94
C CYS A 324 19.82 3.54 -0.10
N GLY A 325 21.12 3.40 -0.29
CA GLY A 325 22.13 4.14 0.45
C GLY A 325 22.04 5.65 0.24
N ASN A 326 21.76 6.12 -0.98
CA ASN A 326 21.53 7.54 -1.25
C ASN A 326 20.39 8.09 -0.35
N ARG A 327 19.25 7.40 -0.31
CA ARG A 327 18.12 7.83 0.54
C ARG A 327 18.39 7.67 2.03
N ASN A 328 19.12 6.64 2.43
CA ASN A 328 19.52 6.45 3.82
C ASN A 328 20.34 7.66 4.33
N TYR A 329 21.38 8.02 3.61
CA TYR A 329 22.19 9.20 3.95
C TYR A 329 21.38 10.49 3.92
N ARG A 330 20.54 10.67 2.88
CA ARG A 330 19.74 11.89 2.76
C ARG A 330 18.68 12.01 3.84
N LEU A 331 17.99 10.93 4.18
CA LEU A 331 17.03 10.91 5.29
C LEU A 331 17.72 11.20 6.61
N ASN A 332 18.89 10.58 6.88
CA ASN A 332 19.64 10.86 8.09
C ASN A 332 20.05 12.34 8.18
N GLU A 333 20.54 12.93 7.09
CA GLU A 333 20.93 14.36 7.04
C GLU A 333 19.72 15.27 7.33
N LEU A 334 18.58 15.02 6.66
CA LEU A 334 17.39 15.84 6.82
C LEU A 334 16.76 15.69 8.20
N LEU A 335 16.64 14.46 8.70
CA LEU A 335 15.90 14.13 9.92
C LEU A 335 16.72 14.44 11.18
N ASN A 336 17.99 14.02 11.23
CA ASN A 336 18.80 14.07 12.43
C ASN A 336 19.69 15.32 12.53
N HIS A 337 19.83 16.10 11.44
CA HIS A 337 20.67 17.31 11.44
C HIS A 337 19.89 18.55 11.01
N GLN A 338 19.38 18.61 9.78
CA GLN A 338 18.81 19.84 9.23
C GLN A 338 17.49 20.24 9.90
N TYR A 339 16.59 19.25 10.15
CA TYR A 339 15.24 19.50 10.64
C TYR A 339 14.94 18.92 12.03
N TYR A 340 15.92 18.39 12.74
CA TYR A 340 15.73 17.94 14.12
C TYR A 340 15.19 19.08 14.99
N GLY A 341 14.16 18.82 15.78
CA GLY A 341 13.45 19.83 16.58
C GLY A 341 12.49 20.74 15.79
N LYS A 342 12.40 20.58 14.47
CA LYS A 342 11.59 21.45 13.59
C LYS A 342 10.54 20.67 12.79
N ILE A 343 10.44 19.35 13.02
CA ILE A 343 9.54 18.49 12.23
C ILE A 343 8.09 18.81 12.57
N ASN A 344 7.33 19.17 11.54
CA ASN A 344 5.90 19.36 11.53
C ASN A 344 5.36 18.94 10.15
N VAL A 345 4.05 19.06 9.90
CA VAL A 345 3.43 18.69 8.62
C VAL A 345 4.09 19.34 7.41
N THR A 346 4.44 20.63 7.51
CA THR A 346 5.08 21.37 6.40
C THR A 346 6.48 20.86 6.10
N VAL A 347 7.28 20.65 7.14
CA VAL A 347 8.64 20.11 7.02
C VAL A 347 8.59 18.66 6.54
N ALA A 348 7.65 17.85 7.05
CA ALA A 348 7.47 16.47 6.63
C ALA A 348 7.14 16.34 5.14
N LYS A 349 6.22 17.18 4.62
CA LYS A 349 5.94 17.26 3.17
C LYS A 349 7.19 17.60 2.36
N ARG A 350 8.02 18.51 2.86
CA ARG A 350 9.28 18.92 2.21
C ARG A 350 10.28 17.76 2.17
N ILE A 351 10.43 17.02 3.28
CA ILE A 351 11.36 15.88 3.38
C ILE A 351 10.97 14.78 2.37
N ILE A 352 9.70 14.34 2.33
CA ILE A 352 9.30 13.26 1.41
C ILE A 352 9.18 13.72 -0.06
N SER A 353 9.38 15.01 -0.31
CA SER A 353 9.44 15.60 -1.67
C SER A 353 10.86 15.98 -2.10
N ASP A 354 11.87 15.56 -1.33
CA ASP A 354 13.27 15.91 -1.59
C ASP A 354 13.84 15.16 -2.80
N HIS A 355 14.66 15.86 -3.61
CA HIS A 355 15.28 15.34 -4.83
C HIS A 355 16.79 15.42 -4.80
N TYR A 356 17.38 15.71 -3.63
CA TYR A 356 18.82 15.81 -3.54
C TYR A 356 19.48 14.44 -3.67
N ASP A 357 20.35 14.31 -4.65
CA ASP A 357 21.18 13.14 -4.86
C ASP A 357 22.53 13.36 -4.17
N ILE A 358 22.83 12.54 -3.16
CA ILE A 358 24.05 12.64 -2.34
C ILE A 358 25.29 12.42 -3.19
N GLN A 359 25.26 11.42 -4.09
CA GLN A 359 26.39 11.09 -4.93
C GLN A 359 26.71 12.22 -5.93
N LEU A 360 25.67 12.81 -6.52
CA LEU A 360 25.79 13.89 -7.48
C LEU A 360 25.93 15.27 -6.82
N ALA A 361 25.75 15.37 -5.50
CA ALA A 361 25.75 16.60 -4.70
C ALA A 361 24.84 17.71 -5.28
N LYS A 362 23.67 17.36 -5.82
CA LYS A 362 22.72 18.31 -6.43
C LYS A 362 21.28 17.83 -6.40
N ASN A 363 20.34 18.77 -6.52
CA ASN A 363 18.94 18.47 -6.76
C ASN A 363 18.72 18.02 -8.19
N VAL A 364 18.18 16.80 -8.38
CA VAL A 364 17.91 16.22 -9.69
C VAL A 364 16.72 15.27 -9.60
N PHE A 365 15.87 15.28 -10.64
CA PHE A 365 14.80 14.31 -10.78
C PHE A 365 15.37 13.01 -11.36
N ASN A 366 15.61 12.03 -10.50
CA ASN A 366 16.14 10.73 -10.88
C ASN A 366 15.61 9.61 -9.96
N ARG A 367 16.15 8.41 -10.11
CA ARG A 367 15.79 7.22 -9.33
C ARG A 367 16.28 7.21 -7.88
N ASN A 368 17.22 8.09 -7.49
CA ASN A 368 17.92 8.03 -6.21
C ASN A 368 17.29 8.91 -5.12
N GLY A 369 16.52 9.95 -5.50
CA GLY A 369 15.89 10.87 -4.56
C GLY A 369 14.86 10.21 -3.65
N ILE A 370 14.51 10.89 -2.54
CA ILE A 370 13.38 10.48 -1.67
C ILE A 370 12.07 10.53 -2.44
N CYS A 371 11.82 11.59 -3.21
CA CYS A 371 10.77 11.61 -4.24
C CYS A 371 11.36 11.11 -5.56
N LYS A 372 11.25 9.82 -5.82
CA LYS A 372 11.85 9.17 -6.99
C LYS A 372 11.14 9.53 -8.30
N HIS A 373 11.95 9.70 -9.34
CA HIS A 373 11.51 9.94 -10.69
C HIS A 373 12.25 9.08 -11.74
N PRO A 374 12.26 7.74 -11.57
CA PRO A 374 12.95 6.86 -12.52
C PRO A 374 12.32 6.89 -13.91
N GLU A 375 11.08 7.36 -14.05
CA GLU A 375 10.43 7.56 -15.34
C GLU A 375 11.10 8.64 -16.21
N LEU A 376 12.03 9.39 -15.63
CA LEU A 376 12.82 10.44 -16.32
C LEU A 376 14.24 10.00 -16.61
N ASP A 377 14.66 8.87 -16.09
CA ASP A 377 16.01 8.37 -16.32
C ASP A 377 16.13 7.81 -17.74
N PRO A 378 17.21 8.14 -18.49
CA PRO A 378 17.47 7.56 -19.80
C PRO A 378 17.64 6.03 -19.73
N GLU A 379 18.28 5.56 -18.69
CA GLU A 379 18.44 4.15 -18.38
C GLU A 379 17.28 3.70 -17.50
N MET A 380 16.16 3.41 -18.12
CA MET A 380 15.02 2.86 -17.41
C MET A 380 15.32 1.46 -16.90
N ASP A 381 14.92 1.28 -15.67
CA ASP A 381 14.86 -0.05 -15.07
C ASP A 381 13.85 -0.94 -15.82
N TYR A 382 13.51 -2.02 -15.23
CA TYR A 382 12.75 -3.15 -15.73
C TYR A 382 11.26 -2.89 -16.01
N ARG A 383 10.66 -1.72 -15.66
CA ARG A 383 9.24 -1.39 -15.89
C ARG A 383 8.90 0.08 -15.61
N PRO A 384 7.75 0.58 -16.10
CA PRO A 384 7.23 1.91 -15.74
C PRO A 384 7.03 2.03 -14.22
N TYR A 385 7.76 2.95 -13.60
CA TYR A 385 7.85 3.05 -12.15
C TYR A 385 8.06 4.50 -11.72
N SER A 386 7.49 4.93 -10.58
CA SER A 386 7.65 6.28 -10.05
C SER A 386 7.22 6.39 -8.59
N CYS A 387 7.42 7.56 -7.99
CA CYS A 387 6.70 7.99 -6.80
C CYS A 387 5.24 8.23 -7.16
N THR A 388 4.31 7.50 -6.53
CA THR A 388 2.89 7.48 -6.89
C THR A 388 1.97 8.15 -5.89
N ASP A 389 2.47 8.52 -4.72
CA ASP A 389 1.78 9.32 -3.72
C ASP A 389 2.74 9.92 -2.68
N GLY A 390 2.21 10.82 -1.85
CA GLY A 390 2.82 11.29 -0.63
C GLY A 390 1.76 11.44 0.46
N LYS A 391 2.10 11.09 1.71
CA LYS A 391 1.20 11.12 2.86
C LYS A 391 1.92 11.67 4.08
N VAL A 392 1.23 12.53 4.82
CA VAL A 392 1.73 13.12 6.09
C VAL A 392 0.59 13.23 7.06
N LEU A 393 0.81 12.82 8.29
CA LEU A 393 -0.06 13.13 9.42
C LEU A 393 0.72 13.71 10.59
N ASP A 394 0.02 14.42 11.43
CA ASP A 394 0.41 14.76 12.80
C ASP A 394 -0.60 14.19 13.79
N THR A 395 -0.31 14.26 15.07
CA THR A 395 -1.23 13.81 16.13
C THR A 395 -2.60 14.47 16.02
N LYS A 396 -2.67 15.74 15.58
CA LYS A 396 -3.95 16.47 15.45
C LYS A 396 -4.83 15.88 14.34
N SER A 397 -4.28 15.66 13.16
CA SER A 397 -5.00 15.06 12.04
C SER A 397 -5.36 13.60 12.31
N ALA A 398 -4.47 12.83 12.94
CA ALA A 398 -4.68 11.44 13.29
C ALA A 398 -5.85 11.23 14.28
N LYS A 399 -6.05 12.14 15.24
CA LYS A 399 -7.20 12.11 16.18
C LYS A 399 -8.56 12.09 15.48
N THR A 400 -8.65 12.64 14.29
CA THR A 400 -9.86 12.63 13.45
C THR A 400 -9.80 11.62 12.32
N GLN A 401 -8.79 10.74 12.33
CA GLN A 401 -8.50 9.76 11.29
C GLN A 401 -8.32 10.38 9.90
N ASN A 402 -7.80 11.60 9.85
CA ASN A 402 -7.48 12.35 8.64
C ASN A 402 -5.95 12.50 8.48
N PHE A 403 -5.54 12.87 7.29
CA PHE A 403 -4.13 13.12 6.96
C PHE A 403 -4.01 14.04 5.74
N TYR A 404 -2.82 14.52 5.45
CA TYR A 404 -2.51 15.24 4.22
C TYR A 404 -1.99 14.25 3.18
N GLY A 405 -2.64 14.19 2.02
CA GLY A 405 -2.27 13.32 0.91
C GLY A 405 -2.10 14.06 -0.40
N ILE A 406 -1.20 13.58 -1.24
CA ILE A 406 -1.08 13.95 -2.64
C ILE A 406 -1.06 12.69 -3.49
N PHE A 407 -1.91 12.62 -4.49
CA PHE A 407 -1.91 11.53 -5.46
C PHE A 407 -0.97 11.88 -6.63
N GLY A 408 -0.13 10.93 -7.05
CA GLY A 408 1.00 11.19 -7.93
C GLY A 408 2.29 11.47 -7.14
N SER A 409 3.31 12.03 -7.79
CA SER A 409 4.60 12.30 -7.13
C SER A 409 4.43 13.21 -5.91
N SER A 410 5.11 12.88 -4.81
CA SER A 410 5.02 13.63 -3.55
C SER A 410 5.45 15.10 -3.68
N CYS A 411 6.25 15.44 -4.68
CA CYS A 411 6.61 16.83 -4.98
C CYS A 411 5.50 17.63 -5.68
N GLY A 412 4.49 16.97 -6.26
CA GLY A 412 3.40 17.63 -6.97
C GLY A 412 3.82 18.41 -8.22
N LYS A 413 4.93 18.03 -8.86
CA LYS A 413 5.52 18.80 -9.98
C LYS A 413 5.48 18.05 -11.32
N ARG A 414 5.08 16.79 -11.35
CA ARG A 414 5.22 15.97 -12.55
C ARG A 414 3.88 15.44 -13.03
N PHE A 415 3.58 15.69 -14.29
CA PHE A 415 2.54 15.05 -15.06
C PHE A 415 3.13 13.83 -15.75
N PHE A 416 2.51 12.66 -15.60
CA PHE A 416 2.87 11.46 -16.32
C PHE A 416 1.94 11.30 -17.52
N ASP A 417 2.50 11.48 -18.70
CA ASP A 417 1.82 11.31 -20.01
C ASP A 417 2.17 9.94 -20.57
N VAL A 418 1.21 9.05 -20.64
CA VAL A 418 1.40 7.66 -21.11
C VAL A 418 1.85 7.62 -22.57
N LYS A 419 1.26 8.46 -23.44
CA LYS A 419 1.58 8.45 -24.88
C LYS A 419 3.02 8.90 -25.11
N LYS A 420 3.42 9.99 -24.43
CA LYS A 420 4.79 10.49 -24.48
C LYS A 420 5.77 9.45 -23.96
N TYR A 421 5.48 8.88 -22.78
CA TYR A 421 6.32 7.88 -22.12
C TYR A 421 6.55 6.64 -23.01
N ILE A 422 5.48 6.08 -23.60
CA ILE A 422 5.58 4.92 -24.50
C ILE A 422 6.35 5.27 -25.80
N LYS A 423 6.25 6.49 -26.30
CA LYS A 423 7.03 6.95 -27.44
C LYS A 423 8.54 7.03 -27.13
N GLU A 424 8.88 7.49 -25.94
CA GLU A 424 10.26 7.59 -25.45
C GLU A 424 10.83 6.22 -25.03
N HIS A 425 9.96 5.27 -24.61
CA HIS A 425 10.30 3.93 -24.13
C HIS A 425 9.52 2.83 -24.89
N PRO A 426 9.82 2.56 -26.17
CA PRO A 426 9.05 1.63 -27.01
C PRO A 426 8.95 0.21 -26.46
N GLN A 427 9.93 -0.24 -25.64
CA GLN A 427 9.95 -1.53 -24.98
C GLN A 427 8.73 -1.72 -24.05
N TYR A 428 8.12 -0.63 -23.57
CA TYR A 428 6.94 -0.66 -22.71
C TYR A 428 5.62 -0.45 -23.48
N LYS A 429 5.62 -0.58 -24.81
CA LYS A 429 4.39 -0.46 -25.62
C LYS A 429 3.18 -1.27 -25.09
N PRO A 430 3.33 -2.51 -24.61
CA PRO A 430 2.20 -3.25 -24.03
C PRO A 430 1.57 -2.58 -22.80
N TRP A 431 2.34 -1.83 -22.02
CA TRP A 431 1.85 -1.11 -20.83
C TRP A 431 0.89 0.04 -21.19
N GLY A 432 0.99 0.60 -22.38
CA GLY A 432 0.09 1.65 -22.85
C GLY A 432 -1.38 1.25 -22.90
N ALA A 433 -1.69 -0.05 -22.93
CA ALA A 433 -3.06 -0.55 -22.87
C ALA A 433 -3.70 -0.49 -21.48
N VAL A 434 -2.88 -0.39 -20.42
CA VAL A 434 -3.33 -0.49 -19.02
C VAL A 434 -2.95 0.71 -18.16
N LEU A 435 -1.95 1.50 -18.57
CA LEU A 435 -1.57 2.73 -17.90
C LEU A 435 -2.56 3.87 -18.23
N GLU A 436 -2.70 4.78 -17.28
CA GLU A 436 -3.48 6.00 -17.40
C GLU A 436 -2.59 7.22 -17.11
N ASP A 437 -2.89 8.36 -17.70
CA ASP A 437 -2.22 9.62 -17.38
C ASP A 437 -2.40 9.95 -15.90
N MET A 438 -1.33 10.45 -15.27
CA MET A 438 -1.39 10.90 -13.87
C MET A 438 -1.19 12.42 -13.84
N PRO A 439 -2.27 13.19 -13.66
CA PRO A 439 -2.21 14.64 -13.56
C PRO A 439 -1.43 15.13 -12.33
N VAL A 440 -1.00 16.38 -12.40
CA VAL A 440 -0.45 17.06 -11.22
C VAL A 440 -1.57 17.41 -10.26
N TYR A 441 -1.54 16.83 -9.09
CA TYR A 441 -2.47 17.13 -8.01
C TYR A 441 -1.82 17.98 -6.91
N LYS A 442 -2.62 18.52 -6.00
CA LYS A 442 -2.16 19.31 -4.86
C LYS A 442 -2.31 18.52 -3.56
N TRP A 443 -1.47 18.82 -2.60
CA TRP A 443 -1.64 18.34 -1.24
C TRP A 443 -3.02 18.71 -0.71
N THR A 444 -3.75 17.71 -0.23
CA THR A 444 -5.16 17.82 0.20
C THR A 444 -5.30 17.20 1.58
N PHE A 445 -6.14 17.80 2.41
CA PHE A 445 -6.52 17.20 3.69
C PHE A 445 -7.65 16.21 3.44
N LEU A 446 -7.48 14.97 3.87
CA LEU A 446 -8.31 13.81 3.51
C LEU A 446 -8.94 13.19 4.76
#